data_9e04b4fe7fb2372279c3e9ed887c30aa
#
_entry.id   9e04b4fe7fb2372279c3e9ed887c30aa
#
_cell.length_a   1.000
_cell.length_b   1.000
_cell.length_c   1.000
_cell.angle_alpha   90.00
_cell.angle_beta   90.00
_cell.angle_gamma   90.00
#
_symmetry.space_group_name_H-M   'P 1'
#
loop_
_entity.id
_entity.type
_entity.pdbx_description
1 polymer ?
#
loop_
_entity_poly.entity_id
_entity_poly.type
_entity_poly.pdbx_seq_one_letter_code
_entity_poly.pdbx_strand_id
1 'polypeptide(L)'
;QALGLPLVPPSIPEEETSPFPTGANFAVFAATALSPDYYRTNYNFTMPSPSHLDLQLQSFKKVLARIAPGDATKSLLGESLVVMGEIGGNDYNFWFFALDSRDTPSQYMPAVVGRIGAAVQEVVNLGARTVLVPGNFPIGCVPQYLSMFQSSSSNASSDYDQYGCLVWFNDFSQKHNQLLRQEVGRLRSQNPGVQIIFADYFGAAMQFVQNPKNY
;
A
#
# COMPACT_ATOMS: atom_id res chain seq x y z
N GLN A 1 18.62 -6.80 -2.91
CA GLN A 1 19.76 -7.68 -2.62
C GLN A 1 19.45 -9.13 -3.04
N ALA A 2 18.29 -9.70 -2.69
CA ALA A 2 17.91 -11.08 -3.10
C ALA A 2 17.84 -11.26 -4.62
N LEU A 3 17.58 -10.21 -5.36
CA LEU A 3 17.58 -10.19 -6.83
C LEU A 3 18.93 -9.78 -7.45
N GLY A 4 19.97 -9.62 -6.65
CA GLY A 4 21.28 -9.13 -7.11
C GLY A 4 21.28 -7.64 -7.52
N LEU A 5 20.21 -6.91 -7.22
CA LEU A 5 20.07 -5.49 -7.55
C LEU A 5 20.47 -4.62 -6.36
N PRO A 6 21.05 -3.43 -6.58
CA PRO A 6 21.29 -2.45 -5.53
C PRO A 6 19.98 -1.92 -4.95
N LEU A 7 20.05 -1.28 -3.78
CA LEU A 7 18.91 -0.57 -3.21
C LEU A 7 18.51 0.60 -4.11
N VAL A 8 17.20 0.78 -4.26
CA VAL A 8 16.63 1.85 -5.08
C VAL A 8 16.75 3.18 -4.33
N PRO A 9 17.37 4.22 -4.92
CA PRO A 9 17.49 5.53 -4.27
C PRO A 9 16.13 6.23 -4.14
N PRO A 10 15.95 7.11 -3.15
CA PRO A 10 14.76 7.95 -3.06
C PRO A 10 14.68 8.91 -4.24
N SER A 11 13.46 9.20 -4.69
CA SER A 11 13.16 10.13 -5.80
C SER A 11 13.17 11.59 -5.39
N ILE A 12 13.95 11.97 -4.37
CA ILE A 12 13.95 13.33 -3.80
C ILE A 12 14.28 14.36 -4.90
N PRO A 13 13.49 15.44 -5.04
CA PRO A 13 13.62 16.42 -6.13
C PRO A 13 14.93 17.22 -6.12
N GLU A 14 15.68 17.17 -5.02
CA GLU A 14 16.79 18.09 -4.76
C GLU A 14 18.05 17.81 -5.59
N GLU A 15 18.19 16.62 -6.16
CA GLU A 15 19.31 16.33 -7.08
C GLU A 15 18.77 16.14 -8.50
N GLU A 16 18.70 17.23 -9.25
CA GLU A 16 18.34 17.25 -10.68
C GLU A 16 19.20 16.33 -11.55
N THR A 17 20.26 15.78 -11.01
CA THR A 17 21.30 15.03 -11.74
C THR A 17 21.27 13.52 -11.51
N SER A 18 20.45 12.98 -10.62
CA SER A 18 20.42 11.52 -10.39
C SER A 18 19.86 10.78 -11.61
N PRO A 19 20.64 9.92 -12.26
CA PRO A 19 20.21 9.20 -13.45
C PRO A 19 19.24 8.04 -13.18
N PHE A 20 18.98 7.67 -11.91
CA PHE A 20 18.17 6.52 -11.49
C PHE A 20 18.44 5.21 -12.30
N PRO A 21 19.67 4.76 -12.45
CA PRO A 21 20.02 3.68 -13.40
C PRO A 21 19.37 2.34 -13.03
N THR A 22 18.95 2.15 -11.78
CA THR A 22 18.38 0.91 -11.26
C THR A 22 16.96 1.07 -10.74
N GLY A 23 16.38 2.27 -10.83
CA GLY A 23 15.05 2.60 -10.36
C GLY A 23 15.01 3.73 -9.34
N ALA A 24 13.82 4.16 -8.95
CA ALA A 24 13.58 5.23 -7.98
C ALA A 24 12.49 4.83 -6.98
N ASN A 25 12.66 5.25 -5.72
CA ASN A 25 11.70 5.03 -4.64
C ASN A 25 10.89 6.32 -4.39
N PHE A 26 9.58 6.24 -4.57
CA PHE A 26 8.63 7.35 -4.41
C PHE A 26 7.87 7.29 -3.07
N ALA A 27 8.22 6.36 -2.19
CA ALA A 27 7.55 6.22 -0.89
C ALA A 27 7.75 7.49 -0.04
N VAL A 28 6.67 7.93 0.60
CA VAL A 28 6.67 9.03 1.56
C VAL A 28 6.11 8.52 2.88
N PHE A 29 6.83 8.79 3.96
CA PHE A 29 6.39 8.40 5.30
C PHE A 29 4.98 8.91 5.59
N ALA A 30 4.15 8.06 6.16
CA ALA A 30 2.77 8.36 6.56
C ALA A 30 1.82 8.72 5.41
N ALA A 31 2.17 8.41 4.16
CA ALA A 31 1.28 8.64 3.02
C ALA A 31 0.04 7.74 3.09
N THR A 32 -1.09 8.28 2.62
CA THR A 32 -2.38 7.59 2.47
C THR A 32 -2.68 7.30 1.00
N ALA A 33 -3.58 6.37 0.72
CA ALA A 33 -4.07 6.17 -0.63
C ALA A 33 -4.99 7.33 -1.07
N LEU A 34 -5.89 7.74 -0.19
CA LEU A 34 -6.83 8.85 -0.42
C LEU A 34 -6.23 10.18 0.04
N SER A 35 -6.64 11.27 -0.58
CA SER A 35 -6.21 12.63 -0.19
C SER A 35 -6.77 13.03 1.18
N PRO A 36 -6.11 13.90 1.93
CA PRO A 36 -6.65 14.47 3.17
C PRO A 36 -8.01 15.15 2.99
N ASP A 37 -8.25 15.75 1.83
CA ASP A 37 -9.52 16.40 1.51
C ASP A 37 -10.69 15.42 1.46
N TYR A 38 -10.45 14.18 1.05
CA TYR A 38 -11.47 13.14 1.09
C TYR A 38 -12.00 12.92 2.52
N TYR A 39 -11.12 12.81 3.49
CA TYR A 39 -11.49 12.60 4.90
C TYR A 39 -12.14 13.82 5.53
N ARG A 40 -11.61 15.00 5.22
CA ARG A 40 -12.19 16.25 5.69
C ARG A 40 -13.62 16.43 5.20
N THR A 41 -13.87 16.18 3.92
CA THR A 41 -15.17 16.41 3.29
C THR A 41 -16.21 15.36 3.70
N ASN A 42 -15.83 14.08 3.75
CA ASN A 42 -16.79 13.00 3.95
C ASN A 42 -16.96 12.58 5.42
N TYR A 43 -15.97 12.87 6.26
CA TYR A 43 -15.92 12.37 7.65
C TYR A 43 -15.58 13.45 8.67
N ASN A 44 -15.41 14.70 8.25
CA ASN A 44 -14.96 15.81 9.11
C ASN A 44 -13.70 15.44 9.92
N PHE A 45 -12.79 14.69 9.31
CA PHE A 45 -11.55 14.20 9.91
C PHE A 45 -10.34 14.81 9.25
N THR A 46 -9.43 15.38 10.06
CA THR A 46 -8.17 15.96 9.58
C THR A 46 -7.08 14.91 9.64
N MET A 47 -6.58 14.50 8.47
CA MET A 47 -5.46 13.58 8.38
C MET A 47 -4.18 14.25 8.89
N PRO A 48 -3.40 13.53 9.74
CA PRO A 48 -2.13 14.06 10.26
C PRO A 48 -1.04 14.27 9.19
N SER A 49 -1.11 13.53 8.08
CA SER A 49 -0.16 13.64 6.97
C SER A 49 -0.80 14.29 5.75
N PRO A 50 -0.15 15.25 5.09
CA PRO A 50 -0.60 15.79 3.81
C PRO A 50 -0.27 14.88 2.62
N SER A 51 0.61 13.89 2.81
CA SER A 51 1.13 13.03 1.74
C SER A 51 0.12 11.94 1.38
N HIS A 52 -0.07 11.74 0.09
CA HIS A 52 -0.98 10.73 -0.43
C HIS A 52 -0.52 10.22 -1.81
N LEU A 53 -1.16 9.15 -2.30
CA LEU A 53 -0.76 8.43 -3.50
C LEU A 53 -0.72 9.31 -4.75
N ASP A 54 -1.61 10.32 -4.88
CA ASP A 54 -1.59 11.22 -6.03
C ASP A 54 -0.31 12.05 -6.10
N LEU A 55 0.21 12.50 -4.97
CA LEU A 55 1.47 13.24 -4.93
C LEU A 55 2.65 12.35 -5.31
N GLN A 56 2.64 11.09 -4.88
CA GLN A 56 3.67 10.12 -5.27
C GLN A 56 3.63 9.84 -6.78
N LEU A 57 2.42 9.69 -7.37
CA LEU A 57 2.26 9.53 -8.81
C LEU A 57 2.69 10.78 -9.59
N GLN A 58 2.43 11.97 -9.07
CA GLN A 58 2.94 13.21 -9.67
C GLN A 58 4.48 13.24 -9.68
N SER A 59 5.12 12.85 -8.57
CA SER A 59 6.58 12.73 -8.49
C SER A 59 7.11 11.69 -9.45
N PHE A 60 6.47 10.52 -9.55
CA PHE A 60 6.80 9.47 -10.52
C PHE A 60 6.77 10.01 -11.96
N LYS A 61 5.69 10.69 -12.36
CA LYS A 61 5.56 11.30 -13.69
C LYS A 61 6.63 12.35 -13.97
N LYS A 62 6.97 13.18 -12.98
CA LYS A 62 8.04 14.17 -13.12
C LYS A 62 9.38 13.52 -13.38
N VAL A 63 9.71 12.45 -12.65
CA VAL A 63 10.94 11.69 -12.87
C VAL A 63 10.94 11.07 -14.27
N LEU A 64 9.85 10.41 -14.69
CA LEU A 64 9.74 9.83 -16.03
C LEU A 64 9.92 10.87 -17.14
N ALA A 65 9.28 12.03 -17.03
CA ALA A 65 9.40 13.11 -18.00
C ALA A 65 10.86 13.61 -18.15
N ARG A 66 11.66 13.49 -17.08
CA ARG A 66 13.06 13.88 -17.08
C ARG A 66 13.98 12.82 -17.67
N ILE A 67 13.80 11.53 -17.28
CA ILE A 67 14.76 10.46 -17.65
C ILE A 67 14.39 9.73 -18.96
N ALA A 68 13.11 9.73 -19.33
CA ALA A 68 12.58 9.02 -20.49
C ALA A 68 11.38 9.77 -21.10
N PRO A 69 11.59 10.96 -21.70
CA PRO A 69 10.49 11.76 -22.24
C PRO A 69 9.83 11.12 -23.46
N GLY A 70 8.54 11.37 -23.64
CA GLY A 70 7.78 10.92 -24.81
C GLY A 70 7.65 9.39 -24.89
N ASP A 71 7.89 8.83 -26.05
CA ASP A 71 7.78 7.38 -26.30
C ASP A 71 8.81 6.54 -25.52
N ALA A 72 9.92 7.15 -25.09
CA ALA A 72 10.90 6.49 -24.25
C ALA A 72 10.32 6.06 -22.89
N THR A 73 9.30 6.77 -22.37
CA THR A 73 8.56 6.38 -21.17
C THR A 73 7.95 4.98 -21.31
N LYS A 74 7.31 4.68 -22.43
CA LYS A 74 6.65 3.39 -22.66
C LYS A 74 7.68 2.25 -22.75
N SER A 75 8.82 2.50 -23.42
CA SER A 75 9.91 1.53 -23.53
C SER A 75 10.49 1.23 -22.14
N LEU A 76 10.83 2.26 -21.38
CA LEU A 76 11.39 2.13 -20.03
C LEU A 76 10.42 1.37 -19.10
N LEU A 77 9.15 1.77 -19.06
CA LEU A 77 8.14 1.15 -18.19
C LEU A 77 7.77 -0.26 -18.65
N GLY A 78 7.88 -0.55 -19.94
CA GLY A 78 7.66 -1.88 -20.50
C GLY A 78 8.65 -2.92 -19.99
N GLU A 79 9.87 -2.50 -19.65
CA GLU A 79 10.96 -3.34 -19.12
C GLU A 79 11.13 -3.21 -17.60
N SER A 80 10.33 -2.35 -16.95
CA SER A 80 10.44 -2.07 -15.52
C SER A 80 9.45 -2.88 -14.70
N LEU A 81 9.84 -3.22 -13.46
CA LEU A 81 8.92 -3.63 -12.40
C LEU A 81 8.42 -2.39 -11.66
N VAL A 82 7.12 -2.11 -11.75
CA VAL A 82 6.48 -1.08 -10.93
C VAL A 82 5.90 -1.73 -9.67
N VAL A 83 6.41 -1.33 -8.50
CA VAL A 83 5.86 -1.74 -7.22
C VAL A 83 4.96 -0.63 -6.70
N MET A 84 3.65 -0.90 -6.62
CA MET A 84 2.67 0.08 -6.10
C MET A 84 2.94 0.43 -4.63
N GLY A 85 3.68 -0.42 -3.94
CA GLY A 85 3.97 -0.29 -2.51
C GLY A 85 2.80 -0.77 -1.64
N GLU A 86 3.05 -0.97 -0.37
CA GLU A 86 1.99 -1.16 0.62
C GLU A 86 1.44 0.24 0.95
N ILE A 87 0.30 0.57 0.38
CA ILE A 87 -0.41 1.85 0.52
C ILE A 87 -1.87 1.58 0.89
N GLY A 88 -2.45 2.42 1.72
CA GLY A 88 -3.79 2.25 2.25
C GLY A 88 -3.81 1.90 3.74
N GLY A 89 -2.72 1.38 4.31
CA GLY A 89 -2.62 1.09 5.75
C GLY A 89 -2.81 2.36 6.60
N ASN A 90 -2.18 3.46 6.24
CA ASN A 90 -2.30 4.73 6.97
C ASN A 90 -3.68 5.37 6.87
N ASP A 91 -4.43 5.07 5.81
CA ASP A 91 -5.84 5.48 5.71
C ASP A 91 -6.65 4.99 6.92
N TYR A 92 -6.33 3.80 7.42
CA TYR A 92 -6.98 3.17 8.56
C TYR A 92 -6.28 3.49 9.88
N ASN A 93 -4.94 3.44 9.90
CA ASN A 93 -4.12 3.65 11.09
C ASN A 93 -4.46 4.96 11.79
N PHE A 94 -4.51 6.08 11.04
CA PHE A 94 -4.80 7.39 11.63
C PHE A 94 -6.17 7.45 12.28
N TRP A 95 -7.15 6.79 11.70
CA TRP A 95 -8.50 6.72 12.28
C TRP A 95 -8.53 5.87 13.54
N PHE A 96 -7.99 4.66 13.48
CA PHE A 96 -7.95 3.76 14.62
C PHE A 96 -7.23 4.38 15.82
N PHE A 97 -6.08 5.01 15.58
CA PHE A 97 -5.27 5.58 16.66
C PHE A 97 -5.83 6.88 17.24
N ALA A 98 -6.60 7.64 16.46
CA ALA A 98 -7.17 8.92 16.92
C ALA A 98 -8.54 8.76 17.61
N LEU A 99 -9.38 7.85 17.13
CA LEU A 99 -10.80 7.83 17.48
C LEU A 99 -11.28 6.52 18.10
N ASP A 100 -10.44 5.49 18.15
CA ASP A 100 -10.80 4.13 18.62
C ASP A 100 -12.12 3.59 18.03
N SER A 101 -12.48 4.05 16.83
CA SER A 101 -13.68 3.64 16.13
C SER A 101 -13.36 2.61 15.08
N ARG A 102 -13.97 1.43 15.19
CA ARG A 102 -13.72 0.29 14.28
C ARG A 102 -14.65 0.26 13.05
N ASP A 103 -15.78 0.95 13.10
CA ASP A 103 -16.81 0.86 12.05
C ASP A 103 -16.52 1.76 10.85
N THR A 104 -16.10 3.00 11.11
CA THR A 104 -15.92 4.00 10.06
C THR A 104 -14.87 3.61 9.00
N PRO A 105 -13.68 3.06 9.35
CA PRO A 105 -12.72 2.60 8.34
C PRO A 105 -13.26 1.57 7.37
N SER A 106 -14.19 0.72 7.81
CA SER A 106 -14.84 -0.26 6.93
C SER A 106 -15.70 0.40 5.85
N GLN A 107 -16.25 1.58 6.12
CA GLN A 107 -17.13 2.30 5.17
C GLN A 107 -16.36 2.88 3.98
N TYR A 108 -15.14 3.38 4.21
CA TYR A 108 -14.33 3.95 3.12
C TYR A 108 -13.29 2.99 2.54
N MET A 109 -13.19 1.76 3.04
CA MET A 109 -12.30 0.73 2.50
C MET A 109 -12.46 0.53 0.99
N PRO A 110 -13.69 0.50 0.40
CA PRO A 110 -13.83 0.42 -1.05
C PRO A 110 -13.23 1.62 -1.80
N ALA A 111 -13.28 2.82 -1.21
CA ALA A 111 -12.68 4.01 -1.82
C ALA A 111 -11.14 3.93 -1.81
N VAL A 112 -10.55 3.44 -0.71
CA VAL A 112 -9.10 3.19 -0.61
C VAL A 112 -8.65 2.21 -1.69
N VAL A 113 -9.32 1.06 -1.79
CA VAL A 113 -9.01 0.03 -2.79
C VAL A 113 -9.22 0.57 -4.21
N GLY A 114 -10.31 1.30 -4.45
CA GLY A 114 -10.59 1.94 -5.74
C GLY A 114 -9.51 2.94 -6.15
N ARG A 115 -8.96 3.72 -5.20
CA ARG A 115 -7.87 4.65 -5.49
C ARG A 115 -6.58 3.91 -5.86
N ILE A 116 -6.27 2.83 -5.14
CA ILE A 116 -5.12 1.96 -5.48
C ILE A 116 -5.30 1.38 -6.89
N GLY A 117 -6.48 0.85 -7.21
CA GLY A 117 -6.79 0.33 -8.54
C GLY A 117 -6.65 1.38 -9.64
N ALA A 118 -7.13 2.61 -9.40
CA ALA A 118 -6.96 3.73 -10.34
C ALA A 118 -5.48 4.08 -10.55
N ALA A 119 -4.66 4.04 -9.49
CA ALA A 119 -3.22 4.26 -9.60
C ALA A 119 -2.52 3.17 -10.43
N VAL A 120 -2.90 1.91 -10.24
CA VAL A 120 -2.41 0.78 -11.06
C VAL A 120 -2.77 1.00 -12.52
N GLN A 121 -4.02 1.36 -12.84
CA GLN A 121 -4.44 1.62 -14.20
C GLN A 121 -3.66 2.80 -14.82
N GLU A 122 -3.37 3.82 -14.02
CA GLU A 122 -2.61 4.98 -14.48
C GLU A 122 -1.17 4.61 -14.89
N VAL A 123 -0.46 3.81 -14.11
CA VAL A 123 0.90 3.36 -14.47
C VAL A 123 0.88 2.39 -15.65
N VAL A 124 -0.15 1.57 -15.80
CA VAL A 124 -0.37 0.73 -16.99
C VAL A 124 -0.56 1.59 -18.24
N ASN A 125 -1.37 2.65 -18.16
CA ASN A 125 -1.60 3.59 -19.26
C ASN A 125 -0.31 4.33 -19.67
N LEU A 126 0.61 4.55 -18.73
CA LEU A 126 1.93 5.11 -19.00
C LEU A 126 2.88 4.13 -19.69
N GLY A 127 2.58 2.85 -19.70
CA GLY A 127 3.35 1.83 -20.40
C GLY A 127 3.87 0.68 -19.54
N ALA A 128 3.58 0.65 -18.24
CA ALA A 128 4.00 -0.45 -17.37
C ALA A 128 3.40 -1.79 -17.84
N ARG A 129 4.24 -2.85 -17.86
CA ARG A 129 3.87 -4.21 -18.24
C ARG A 129 3.90 -5.19 -17.09
N THR A 130 4.60 -4.83 -16.02
CA THR A 130 4.68 -5.65 -14.79
C THR A 130 4.44 -4.75 -13.59
N VAL A 131 3.32 -4.96 -12.90
CA VAL A 131 2.92 -4.17 -11.72
C VAL A 131 2.70 -5.11 -10.54
N LEU A 132 3.41 -4.88 -9.45
CA LEU A 132 3.25 -5.59 -8.19
C LEU A 132 2.38 -4.73 -7.24
N VAL A 133 1.29 -5.32 -6.75
CA VAL A 133 0.32 -4.65 -5.88
C VAL A 133 0.29 -5.38 -4.54
N PRO A 134 1.02 -4.91 -3.53
CA PRO A 134 1.01 -5.49 -2.20
C PRO A 134 -0.33 -5.33 -1.49
N GLY A 135 -0.73 -6.37 -0.76
CA GLY A 135 -1.82 -6.30 0.19
C GLY A 135 -1.36 -5.72 1.54
N ASN A 136 -2.32 -5.40 2.39
CA ASN A 136 -2.09 -4.90 3.74
C ASN A 136 -1.52 -6.02 4.65
N PHE A 137 -0.71 -5.63 5.63
CA PHE A 137 -0.13 -6.51 6.64
C PHE A 137 -1.17 -7.03 7.64
N PRO A 138 -0.85 -8.10 8.43
CA PRO A 138 -1.67 -8.53 9.55
C PRO A 138 -1.54 -7.53 10.72
N ILE A 139 -2.30 -6.43 10.64
CA ILE A 139 -2.17 -5.30 11.59
C ILE A 139 -2.50 -5.71 13.02
N GLY A 140 -3.31 -6.76 13.22
CA GLY A 140 -3.56 -7.31 14.55
C GLY A 140 -2.34 -7.95 15.23
N CYS A 141 -1.27 -8.24 14.48
CA CYS A 141 -0.01 -8.75 15.01
C CYS A 141 1.04 -7.64 15.22
N VAL A 142 0.76 -6.42 14.78
CA VAL A 142 1.69 -5.30 14.89
C VAL A 142 1.79 -4.83 16.35
N PRO A 143 3.01 -4.64 16.90
CA PRO A 143 3.19 -4.28 18.32
C PRO A 143 2.41 -3.03 18.75
N GLN A 144 2.29 -2.03 17.88
CA GLN A 144 1.53 -0.82 18.16
C GLN A 144 0.04 -1.13 18.40
N TYR A 145 -0.57 -1.96 17.55
CA TYR A 145 -1.95 -2.38 17.71
C TYR A 145 -2.15 -3.23 18.96
N LEU A 146 -1.24 -4.17 19.20
CA LEU A 146 -1.27 -5.00 20.41
C LEU A 146 -1.18 -4.16 21.68
N SER A 147 -0.38 -3.08 21.67
CA SER A 147 -0.24 -2.19 22.81
C SER A 147 -1.46 -1.28 23.03
N MET A 148 -2.01 -0.71 21.93
CA MET A 148 -3.09 0.29 22.03
C MET A 148 -4.46 -0.33 22.24
N PHE A 149 -4.70 -1.53 21.71
CA PHE A 149 -6.01 -2.17 21.70
C PHE A 149 -6.06 -3.43 22.56
N GLN A 150 -5.29 -3.44 23.65
CA GLN A 150 -5.32 -4.54 24.62
C GLN A 150 -6.72 -4.71 25.18
N SER A 151 -7.20 -5.95 25.16
CA SER A 151 -8.47 -6.26 25.82
C SER A 151 -8.27 -6.26 27.33
N SER A 152 -9.05 -5.39 28.01
CA SER A 152 -9.08 -5.34 29.48
C SER A 152 -10.24 -6.19 30.06
N SER A 153 -10.98 -6.91 29.20
CA SER A 153 -12.13 -7.71 29.63
C SER A 153 -11.75 -9.10 30.11
N SER A 154 -12.58 -9.68 30.98
CA SER A 154 -12.46 -11.07 31.46
C SER A 154 -12.59 -12.13 30.35
N ASN A 155 -13.04 -11.73 29.15
CA ASN A 155 -13.17 -12.56 27.95
C ASN A 155 -12.05 -12.29 26.92
N ALA A 156 -10.91 -11.77 27.35
CA ALA A 156 -9.79 -11.40 26.50
C ALA A 156 -9.30 -12.53 25.56
N SER A 157 -9.51 -13.80 25.93
CA SER A 157 -9.09 -14.94 25.13
C SER A 157 -9.77 -15.04 23.76
N SER A 158 -10.95 -14.44 23.58
CA SER A 158 -11.66 -14.43 22.28
C SER A 158 -11.20 -13.32 21.34
N ASP A 159 -10.47 -12.33 21.86
CA ASP A 159 -10.00 -11.18 21.08
C ASP A 159 -8.67 -11.47 20.39
N TYR A 160 -7.98 -12.54 20.80
CA TYR A 160 -6.69 -12.94 20.27
C TYR A 160 -6.76 -14.32 19.62
N ASP A 161 -6.00 -14.47 18.54
CA ASP A 161 -5.78 -15.77 17.91
C ASP A 161 -4.72 -16.61 18.69
N GLN A 162 -4.46 -17.83 18.23
CA GLN A 162 -3.47 -18.73 18.83
C GLN A 162 -2.03 -18.20 18.80
N TYR A 163 -1.74 -17.16 18.03
CA TYR A 163 -0.44 -16.51 17.92
C TYR A 163 -0.36 -15.21 18.73
N GLY A 164 -1.44 -14.85 19.43
CA GLY A 164 -1.54 -13.63 20.23
C GLY A 164 -1.84 -12.36 19.40
N CYS A 165 -2.29 -12.49 18.16
CA CYS A 165 -2.69 -11.37 17.33
C CYS A 165 -4.16 -11.02 17.55
N LEU A 166 -4.50 -9.73 17.47
CA LEU A 166 -5.88 -9.23 17.56
C LEU A 166 -6.71 -9.69 16.34
N VAL A 167 -7.68 -10.56 16.57
CA VAL A 167 -8.49 -11.20 15.52
C VAL A 167 -9.21 -10.18 14.66
N TRP A 168 -9.92 -9.22 15.30
CA TRP A 168 -10.70 -8.22 14.57
C TRP A 168 -9.85 -7.41 13.56
N PHE A 169 -8.66 -7.00 13.96
CA PHE A 169 -7.77 -6.21 13.11
C PHE A 169 -7.17 -7.04 11.97
N ASN A 170 -6.87 -8.31 12.20
CA ASN A 170 -6.46 -9.23 11.14
C ASN A 170 -7.58 -9.48 10.14
N ASP A 171 -8.82 -9.68 10.61
CA ASP A 171 -10.00 -9.83 9.76
C ASP A 171 -10.26 -8.57 8.93
N PHE A 172 -10.06 -7.39 9.52
CA PHE A 172 -10.14 -6.12 8.80
C PHE A 172 -9.11 -6.06 7.64
N SER A 173 -7.85 -6.40 7.91
CA SER A 173 -6.81 -6.46 6.87
C SER A 173 -7.14 -7.48 5.80
N GLN A 174 -7.68 -8.65 6.15
CA GLN A 174 -8.09 -9.67 5.19
C GLN A 174 -9.23 -9.20 4.30
N LYS A 175 -10.22 -8.45 4.84
CA LYS A 175 -11.29 -7.83 4.04
C LYS A 175 -10.73 -6.85 3.02
N HIS A 176 -9.81 -5.97 3.43
CA HIS A 176 -9.11 -5.08 2.51
C HIS A 176 -8.40 -5.88 1.40
N ASN A 177 -7.65 -6.89 1.77
CA ASN A 177 -6.90 -7.73 0.83
C ASN A 177 -7.81 -8.49 -0.12
N GLN A 178 -8.97 -8.93 0.33
CA GLN A 178 -9.97 -9.57 -0.53
C GLN A 178 -10.52 -8.60 -1.58
N LEU A 179 -10.88 -7.38 -1.19
CA LEU A 179 -11.32 -6.34 -2.13
C LEU A 179 -10.21 -5.97 -3.11
N LEU A 180 -8.98 -5.84 -2.64
CA LEU A 180 -7.84 -5.52 -3.50
C LEU A 180 -7.54 -6.65 -4.49
N ARG A 181 -7.67 -7.94 -4.09
CA ARG A 181 -7.56 -9.09 -5.02
C ARG A 181 -8.63 -9.04 -6.10
N GLN A 182 -9.87 -8.68 -5.75
CA GLN A 182 -10.96 -8.53 -6.72
C GLN A 182 -10.65 -7.40 -7.71
N GLU A 183 -10.16 -6.26 -7.21
CA GLU A 183 -9.78 -5.13 -8.05
C GLU A 183 -8.60 -5.48 -8.98
N VAL A 184 -7.58 -6.17 -8.49
CA VAL A 184 -6.49 -6.70 -9.32
C VAL A 184 -7.02 -7.66 -10.38
N GLY A 185 -7.98 -8.51 -10.05
CA GLY A 185 -8.65 -9.41 -11.00
C GLY A 185 -9.37 -8.64 -12.11
N ARG A 186 -10.11 -7.58 -11.74
CA ARG A 186 -10.78 -6.68 -12.69
C ARG A 186 -9.77 -6.00 -13.63
N LEU A 187 -8.70 -5.46 -13.07
CA LEU A 187 -7.64 -4.79 -13.84
C LEU A 187 -6.93 -5.75 -14.81
N ARG A 188 -6.66 -6.99 -14.41
CA ARG A 188 -6.10 -8.02 -15.30
C ARG A 188 -7.00 -8.28 -16.51
N SER A 189 -8.31 -8.39 -16.30
CA SER A 189 -9.25 -8.63 -17.39
C SER A 189 -9.35 -7.44 -18.36
N GLN A 190 -9.13 -6.23 -17.88
CA GLN A 190 -9.17 -5.01 -18.68
C GLN A 190 -7.85 -4.71 -19.41
N ASN A 191 -6.74 -5.30 -18.99
CA ASN A 191 -5.41 -5.03 -19.51
C ASN A 191 -4.73 -6.33 -19.97
N PRO A 192 -5.23 -6.99 -21.03
CA PRO A 192 -4.62 -8.21 -21.53
C PRO A 192 -3.17 -7.95 -21.97
N GLY A 193 -2.24 -8.81 -21.56
CA GLY A 193 -0.81 -8.67 -21.83
C GLY A 193 -0.04 -7.83 -20.80
N VAL A 194 -0.70 -7.35 -19.74
CA VAL A 194 -0.05 -6.73 -18.57
C VAL A 194 -0.07 -7.71 -17.39
N GLN A 195 1.06 -7.91 -16.76
CA GLN A 195 1.18 -8.69 -15.54
C GLN A 195 0.90 -7.79 -14.33
N ILE A 196 -0.30 -7.89 -13.76
CA ILE A 196 -0.67 -7.21 -12.51
C ILE A 196 -0.70 -8.28 -11.43
N ILE A 197 0.23 -8.22 -10.47
CA ILE A 197 0.49 -9.28 -9.50
C ILE A 197 0.07 -8.79 -8.12
N PHE A 198 -0.90 -9.49 -7.49
CA PHE A 198 -1.16 -9.27 -6.08
C PHE A 198 -0.03 -9.92 -5.26
N ALA A 199 0.63 -9.15 -4.40
CA ALA A 199 1.65 -9.66 -3.50
C ALA A 199 1.06 -9.87 -2.09
N ASP A 200 1.09 -11.11 -1.62
CA ASP A 200 0.51 -11.49 -0.34
C ASP A 200 1.41 -11.13 0.85
N TYR A 201 1.45 -9.84 1.19
CA TYR A 201 2.22 -9.34 2.34
C TYR A 201 1.65 -9.84 3.66
N PHE A 202 0.32 -10.05 3.74
CA PHE A 202 -0.31 -10.65 4.91
C PHE A 202 0.25 -12.05 5.18
N GLY A 203 0.17 -12.93 4.20
CA GLY A 203 0.66 -14.31 4.33
C GLY A 203 2.16 -14.37 4.59
N ALA A 204 2.95 -13.55 3.89
CA ALA A 204 4.39 -13.47 4.11
C ALA A 204 4.74 -13.04 5.54
N ALA A 205 4.10 -11.99 6.08
CA ALA A 205 4.33 -11.52 7.44
C ALA A 205 3.87 -12.55 8.50
N MET A 206 2.76 -13.25 8.23
CA MET A 206 2.30 -14.33 9.13
C MET A 206 3.29 -15.48 9.25
N GLN A 207 4.17 -15.73 8.26
CA GLN A 207 5.22 -16.74 8.40
C GLN A 207 6.19 -16.40 9.56
N PHE A 208 6.54 -15.12 9.73
CA PHE A 208 7.40 -14.69 10.85
C PHE A 208 6.69 -14.84 12.19
N VAL A 209 5.39 -14.56 12.25
CA VAL A 209 4.58 -14.69 13.46
C VAL A 209 4.40 -16.16 13.85
N GLN A 210 4.10 -17.02 12.87
CA GLN A 210 3.82 -18.44 13.09
C GLN A 210 5.08 -19.26 13.38
N ASN A 211 6.20 -18.88 12.79
CA ASN A 211 7.45 -19.65 12.84
C ASN A 211 8.66 -18.75 13.18
N PRO A 212 8.65 -18.01 14.31
CA PRO A 212 9.68 -17.02 14.60
C PRO A 212 11.09 -17.60 14.75
N LYS A 213 11.20 -18.91 15.00
CA LYS A 213 12.50 -19.60 15.12
C LYS A 213 13.18 -19.89 13.78
N ASN A 214 12.45 -19.74 12.67
CA ASN A 214 12.98 -20.01 11.33
C ASN A 214 13.62 -18.77 10.69
N TYR A 215 13.50 -17.61 11.34
CA TYR A 215 13.98 -16.32 10.94
C TYR A 215 14.74 -15.62 12.08
#